data_6a8efb15485d054e99c85858daab82cc
#
_entry.id   6a8efb15485d054e99c85858daab82cc
#
_cell.length_a   1.000
_cell.length_b   1.000
_cell.length_c   1.000
_cell.angle_alpha   90.00
_cell.angle_beta   90.00
_cell.angle_gamma   90.00
#
_symmetry.space_group_name_H-M   'P 1'
#
loop_
_entity.id
_entity.type
_entity.pdbx_description
1 polymer ?
#
loop_
_entity_poly.entity_id
_entity_poly.type
_entity_poly.pdbx_seq_one_letter_code
_entity_poly.pdbx_strand_id
1 'polypeptide(L)'
;MVPLLLVIVSGCTWEWMPPSDNEPLRAPGASGGSRYDISWTMHQNLPVSEDAEMVRYVEQMFNVDLDFWNLENNKYEALLDLKLAQGSIPDLFRIRQPQDILKYQQQGVLAEISEEMLAKHAPNIMKAIRENAPDYQGYGKIDGKYYGIPVINPTNIYRIPVVYRKDWLDKLGLPVPRTLPDFEKVVYAFTNEDPDGNGIKDTHGLSSEGMNVVFGAFGQIVFADQLYFGAKDQRLVIGALQSEMKEALQYLSKWYRDGVIDPEFITGENKGGYKHLSHSFINGTIGMTSMGNYYHWIQDGDYLTWNSNGNETPVEATFNVKELTAINPQARIVFGQPFSGPDGKRGSKGYDMLMSFAAIGADAAKEPGKMETILQILDYVSANPDPDEAATLKYGIQGTHWQWASDSKEDVILLPPYDKAFSYQNTIGTGLGMTVPLMPTERREKWAATLGLDQDGIYNTLTVATPSLIKYGPELIKLKNKAYISILTDDEPLEYFETFVKEFMTAGGAQVLQEANDWYSQHAAK
;
A
#
# COMPACT_ATOMS: atom_id res chain seq x y z
N MET A 1 -44.57 23.21 58.05
CA MET A 1 -43.35 23.95 57.57
C MET A 1 -42.19 23.01 57.69
N VAL A 2 -41.77 22.48 56.55
CA VAL A 2 -40.56 21.62 56.38
C VAL A 2 -39.66 22.35 55.40
N PRO A 3 -38.41 22.66 55.71
CA PRO A 3 -37.53 23.34 54.79
C PRO A 3 -36.96 22.34 53.76
N LEU A 4 -37.11 22.70 52.53
CA LEU A 4 -36.52 22.01 51.38
C LEU A 4 -35.03 22.36 51.32
N LEU A 5 -34.18 21.38 51.55
CA LEU A 5 -32.73 21.53 51.34
C LEU A 5 -32.42 21.38 49.83
N LEU A 6 -32.00 22.46 49.20
CA LEU A 6 -31.46 22.46 47.86
C LEU A 6 -29.99 21.97 47.95
N VAL A 7 -29.72 20.78 47.45
CA VAL A 7 -28.33 20.32 47.20
C VAL A 7 -27.91 20.85 45.87
N ILE A 8 -27.02 21.83 45.87
CA ILE A 8 -26.31 22.31 44.65
C ILE A 8 -25.19 21.31 44.38
N VAL A 9 -25.41 20.44 43.39
CA VAL A 9 -24.33 19.64 42.81
C VAL A 9 -23.56 20.56 41.86
N SER A 10 -22.39 21.03 42.31
CA SER A 10 -21.43 21.70 41.44
C SER A 10 -20.80 20.65 40.55
N GLY A 11 -21.38 20.46 39.37
CA GLY A 11 -20.72 19.76 38.27
C GLY A 11 -19.54 20.60 37.83
N CYS A 12 -18.32 20.12 38.04
CA CYS A 12 -17.15 20.61 37.32
C CYS A 12 -17.30 20.21 35.85
N THR A 13 -17.89 21.09 35.06
CA THR A 13 -17.68 21.06 33.60
C THR A 13 -16.26 21.53 33.39
N TRP A 14 -15.40 20.61 32.97
CA TRP A 14 -14.15 20.97 32.32
C TRP A 14 -14.53 21.62 30.98
N GLU A 15 -14.70 22.95 31.02
CA GLU A 15 -14.67 23.72 29.79
C GLU A 15 -13.23 23.65 29.28
N TRP A 16 -13.02 22.88 28.19
CA TRP A 16 -11.81 22.99 27.38
C TRP A 16 -11.80 24.42 26.84
N MET A 17 -10.95 25.27 27.39
CA MET A 17 -10.63 26.55 26.78
C MET A 17 -9.57 26.26 25.71
N PRO A 18 -9.79 26.65 24.44
CA PRO A 18 -8.70 26.70 23.50
C PRO A 18 -7.58 27.56 24.11
N PRO A 19 -6.31 27.25 23.87
CA PRO A 19 -5.20 28.06 24.34
C PRO A 19 -5.49 29.52 23.97
N SER A 20 -5.31 30.45 24.91
CA SER A 20 -5.49 31.86 24.67
C SER A 20 -4.63 32.29 23.45
N ASP A 21 -5.17 33.12 22.58
CA ASP A 21 -4.60 33.58 21.30
C ASP A 21 -3.16 34.19 21.37
N ASN A 22 -2.43 34.04 22.46
CA ASN A 22 -1.19 34.75 22.73
C ASN A 22 0.04 33.88 23.04
N GLU A 23 -0.06 32.55 23.09
CA GLU A 23 1.15 31.69 23.11
C GLU A 23 1.04 30.61 22.05
N PRO A 24 1.93 30.59 21.04
CA PRO A 24 1.94 29.52 20.05
C PRO A 24 2.32 28.19 20.73
N LEU A 25 1.55 27.13 20.44
CA LEU A 25 1.91 25.75 20.77
C LEU A 25 3.27 25.45 20.13
N ARG A 26 4.25 25.10 20.94
CA ARG A 26 5.60 24.75 20.44
C ARG A 26 5.92 23.31 20.80
N ALA A 27 6.49 22.56 19.85
CA ALA A 27 7.05 21.25 20.14
C ALA A 27 8.13 21.35 21.23
N PRO A 28 8.26 20.36 22.12
CA PRO A 28 9.37 20.27 23.06
C PRO A 28 10.68 20.23 22.27
N GLY A 29 11.45 21.33 22.30
CA GLY A 29 12.72 21.46 21.56
C GLY A 29 12.67 22.37 20.32
N ALA A 30 11.54 22.93 19.93
CA ALA A 30 11.50 23.96 18.91
C ALA A 30 12.25 25.20 19.41
N SER A 31 13.47 25.40 18.92
CA SER A 31 14.25 26.61 19.16
C SER A 31 13.51 27.79 18.57
N GLY A 32 13.48 28.95 19.25
CA GLY A 32 12.90 30.20 18.75
C GLY A 32 13.67 30.75 17.55
N GLY A 33 13.68 29.99 16.44
CA GLY A 33 14.38 30.24 15.20
C GLY A 33 13.54 30.99 14.16
N SER A 34 14.10 31.13 12.98
CA SER A 34 13.42 31.69 11.80
C SER A 34 12.17 30.87 11.46
N ARG A 35 11.13 31.53 10.96
CA ARG A 35 9.98 30.88 10.34
C ARG A 35 10.39 30.41 8.95
N TYR A 36 10.06 29.16 8.60
CA TYR A 36 10.40 28.57 7.30
C TYR A 36 9.14 28.34 6.50
N ASP A 37 9.18 28.67 5.21
CA ASP A 37 8.23 28.20 4.22
C ASP A 37 8.68 26.80 3.77
N ILE A 38 7.84 25.78 3.94
CA ILE A 38 8.15 24.39 3.60
C ILE A 38 7.17 23.89 2.53
N SER A 39 7.67 23.67 1.32
CA SER A 39 6.92 23.05 0.25
C SER A 39 6.91 21.52 0.41
N TRP A 40 5.70 20.93 0.43
CA TRP A 40 5.48 19.53 0.70
C TRP A 40 4.59 18.87 -0.35
N THR A 41 5.07 17.84 -1.05
CA THR A 41 4.22 17.14 -2.02
C THR A 41 3.26 16.18 -1.34
N MET A 42 1.98 16.32 -1.67
CA MET A 42 0.92 15.42 -1.25
C MET A 42 0.42 14.60 -2.45
N HIS A 43 0.15 13.31 -2.24
CA HIS A 43 -0.30 12.36 -3.26
C HIS A 43 -1.62 11.72 -2.84
N GLN A 44 -2.59 12.50 -2.44
CA GLN A 44 -3.88 12.02 -1.97
C GLN A 44 -4.92 12.03 -3.08
N ASN A 45 -5.96 11.22 -2.94
CA ASN A 45 -7.12 11.26 -3.83
C ASN A 45 -7.93 12.56 -3.66
N LEU A 46 -7.81 13.17 -2.48
CA LEU A 46 -8.40 14.47 -2.16
C LEU A 46 -7.28 15.42 -1.73
N PRO A 47 -7.23 16.66 -2.26
CA PRO A 47 -6.20 17.62 -1.89
C PRO A 47 -6.31 17.99 -0.40
N VAL A 48 -5.18 18.16 0.26
CA VAL A 48 -5.13 18.73 1.61
C VAL A 48 -5.31 20.25 1.48
N SER A 49 -6.19 20.82 2.29
CA SER A 49 -6.39 22.27 2.35
C SER A 49 -5.32 22.89 3.26
N GLU A 50 -4.72 23.99 2.83
CA GLU A 50 -3.80 24.79 3.66
C GLU A 50 -4.50 25.35 4.91
N ASP A 51 -5.82 25.55 4.83
CA ASP A 51 -6.65 26.00 5.96
C ASP A 51 -7.09 24.85 6.89
N ALA A 52 -6.67 23.62 6.63
CA ALA A 52 -7.08 22.48 7.43
C ALA A 52 -6.57 22.59 8.87
N GLU A 53 -7.40 22.17 9.84
CA GLU A 53 -7.17 22.37 11.27
C GLU A 53 -5.85 21.76 11.75
N MET A 54 -5.52 20.53 11.30
CA MET A 54 -4.26 19.87 11.66
C MET A 54 -3.04 20.45 10.94
N VAL A 55 -3.23 21.10 9.79
CA VAL A 55 -2.17 21.87 9.12
C VAL A 55 -1.77 23.04 10.02
N ARG A 56 -2.75 23.86 10.42
CA ARG A 56 -2.52 24.99 11.32
C ARG A 56 -1.94 24.57 12.66
N TYR A 57 -2.35 23.41 13.18
CA TYR A 57 -1.80 22.82 14.40
C TYR A 57 -0.29 22.55 14.28
N VAL A 58 0.14 21.93 13.19
CA VAL A 58 1.57 21.65 12.93
C VAL A 58 2.33 22.94 12.65
N GLU A 59 1.76 23.88 11.86
CA GLU A 59 2.39 25.17 11.58
C GLU A 59 2.66 25.98 12.85
N GLN A 60 1.70 26.04 13.75
CA GLN A 60 1.85 26.74 15.03
C GLN A 60 2.91 26.07 15.93
N MET A 61 2.88 24.74 15.98
CA MET A 61 3.80 23.97 16.82
C MET A 61 5.25 24.15 16.39
N PHE A 62 5.53 24.11 15.09
CA PHE A 62 6.89 24.18 14.54
C PHE A 62 7.31 25.57 14.06
N ASN A 63 6.44 26.56 14.10
CA ASN A 63 6.66 27.91 13.58
C ASN A 63 7.07 27.91 12.10
N VAL A 64 6.24 27.26 11.26
CA VAL A 64 6.43 27.12 9.81
C VAL A 64 5.20 27.54 9.04
N ASP A 65 5.36 27.76 7.73
CA ASP A 65 4.27 27.82 6.75
C ASP A 65 4.38 26.63 5.81
N LEU A 66 3.30 25.86 5.64
CA LEU A 66 3.26 24.67 4.81
C LEU A 66 2.57 24.95 3.46
N ASP A 67 3.32 24.84 2.38
CA ASP A 67 2.84 24.92 0.99
C ASP A 67 2.65 23.53 0.40
N PHE A 68 1.40 23.08 0.20
CA PHE A 68 1.11 21.74 -0.30
C PHE A 68 1.00 21.68 -1.82
N TRP A 69 1.92 20.92 -2.43
CA TRP A 69 1.81 20.53 -3.83
C TRP A 69 0.93 19.29 -3.94
N ASN A 70 -0.38 19.51 -4.10
CA ASN A 70 -1.36 18.44 -4.25
C ASN A 70 -1.25 17.82 -5.65
N LEU A 71 -0.51 16.71 -5.78
CA LEU A 71 -0.32 15.97 -7.02
C LEU A 71 -1.31 14.82 -7.13
N GLU A 72 -1.95 14.68 -8.29
CA GLU A 72 -2.90 13.59 -8.55
C GLU A 72 -2.22 12.23 -8.35
N ASN A 73 -2.80 11.37 -7.50
CA ASN A 73 -2.19 10.12 -7.05
C ASN A 73 -1.76 9.20 -8.21
N ASN A 74 -2.59 9.07 -9.27
CA ASN A 74 -2.31 8.20 -10.42
C ASN A 74 -1.24 8.76 -11.38
N LYS A 75 -0.90 10.05 -11.26
CA LYS A 75 0.08 10.75 -12.10
C LYS A 75 1.22 11.33 -11.28
N TYR A 76 1.34 10.94 -10.02
CA TYR A 76 2.24 11.56 -9.07
C TYR A 76 3.68 11.62 -9.58
N GLU A 77 4.24 10.50 -10.02
CA GLU A 77 5.64 10.42 -10.50
C GLU A 77 5.86 11.30 -11.73
N ALA A 78 4.93 11.25 -12.69
CA ALA A 78 5.04 12.05 -13.91
C ALA A 78 4.95 13.55 -13.64
N LEU A 79 4.07 13.95 -12.71
CA LEU A 79 3.92 15.36 -12.31
C LEU A 79 5.12 15.85 -11.49
N LEU A 80 5.64 14.99 -10.60
CA LEU A 80 6.86 15.30 -9.84
C LEU A 80 8.05 15.45 -10.79
N ASP A 81 8.29 14.49 -11.68
CA ASP A 81 9.36 14.54 -12.67
C ASP A 81 9.29 15.82 -13.52
N LEU A 82 8.09 16.23 -13.93
CA LEU A 82 7.90 17.46 -14.69
C LEU A 82 8.32 18.70 -13.89
N LYS A 83 7.93 18.77 -12.61
CA LYS A 83 8.31 19.89 -11.73
C LYS A 83 9.82 19.94 -11.49
N LEU A 84 10.43 18.78 -11.21
CA LEU A 84 11.88 18.66 -11.03
C LEU A 84 12.65 19.07 -12.29
N ALA A 85 12.18 18.68 -13.48
CA ALA A 85 12.75 19.07 -14.77
C ALA A 85 12.64 20.59 -15.04
N GLN A 86 11.64 21.25 -14.46
CA GLN A 86 11.46 22.71 -14.50
C GLN A 86 12.33 23.47 -13.48
N GLY A 87 13.10 22.73 -12.66
CA GLY A 87 13.93 23.30 -11.60
C GLY A 87 13.17 23.61 -10.30
N SER A 88 11.92 23.16 -10.17
CA SER A 88 11.13 23.31 -8.95
C SER A 88 11.35 22.08 -8.07
N ILE A 89 12.16 22.21 -7.02
CA ILE A 89 12.47 21.12 -6.07
C ILE A 89 11.67 21.38 -4.79
N PRO A 90 10.71 20.50 -4.41
CA PRO A 90 10.00 20.64 -3.15
C PRO A 90 10.92 20.36 -1.97
N ASP A 91 10.67 20.99 -0.82
CA ASP A 91 11.46 20.77 0.38
C ASP A 91 11.28 19.36 0.96
N LEU A 92 10.05 18.84 0.88
CA LEU A 92 9.70 17.50 1.33
C LEU A 92 8.81 16.80 0.30
N PHE A 93 9.21 15.61 -0.11
CA PHE A 93 8.43 14.83 -1.08
C PHE A 93 8.59 13.32 -0.89
N ARG A 94 7.64 12.59 -1.46
CA ARG A 94 7.59 11.14 -1.38
C ARG A 94 8.19 10.50 -2.61
N ILE A 95 9.08 9.53 -2.41
CA ILE A 95 9.60 8.65 -3.45
C ILE A 95 8.97 7.28 -3.24
N ARG A 96 8.23 6.78 -4.24
CA ARG A 96 7.48 5.50 -4.11
C ARG A 96 8.31 4.28 -4.47
N GLN A 97 9.31 4.45 -5.31
CA GLN A 97 10.10 3.34 -5.82
C GLN A 97 11.57 3.50 -5.42
N PRO A 98 12.22 2.45 -4.89
CA PRO A 98 13.62 2.54 -4.48
C PRO A 98 14.56 3.02 -5.60
N GLN A 99 14.29 2.65 -6.85
CA GLN A 99 15.09 3.05 -8.01
C GLN A 99 15.09 4.56 -8.26
N ASP A 100 14.03 5.27 -7.87
CA ASP A 100 13.95 6.72 -8.06
C ASP A 100 14.86 7.49 -7.12
N ILE A 101 15.27 6.90 -5.98
CA ILE A 101 16.25 7.51 -5.07
C ILE A 101 17.58 7.76 -5.80
N LEU A 102 18.13 6.72 -6.45
CA LEU A 102 19.39 6.87 -7.19
C LEU A 102 19.23 7.80 -8.40
N LYS A 103 18.10 7.71 -9.12
CA LYS A 103 17.76 8.62 -10.22
C LYS A 103 17.81 10.09 -9.75
N TYR A 104 17.11 10.43 -8.68
CA TYR A 104 17.03 11.79 -8.17
C TYR A 104 18.32 12.26 -7.49
N GLN A 105 19.04 11.34 -6.83
CA GLN A 105 20.35 11.63 -6.28
C GLN A 105 21.35 12.00 -7.39
N GLN A 106 21.40 11.26 -8.50
CA GLN A 106 22.25 11.57 -9.65
C GLN A 106 21.89 12.90 -10.33
N GLN A 107 20.62 13.29 -10.29
CA GLN A 107 20.15 14.60 -10.76
C GLN A 107 20.46 15.74 -9.81
N GLY A 108 20.97 15.45 -8.60
CA GLY A 108 21.29 16.46 -7.59
C GLY A 108 20.08 17.14 -6.95
N VAL A 109 18.89 16.51 -7.02
CA VAL A 109 17.67 17.08 -6.43
C VAL A 109 17.42 16.63 -5.00
N LEU A 110 18.19 15.68 -4.47
CA LEU A 110 18.07 15.17 -3.10
C LEU A 110 19.13 15.76 -2.17
N ALA A 111 18.71 16.14 -0.98
CA ALA A 111 19.63 16.45 0.12
C ALA A 111 20.22 15.15 0.71
N GLU A 112 21.47 15.21 1.09
CA GLU A 112 22.13 14.19 1.90
C GLU A 112 21.72 14.35 3.36
N ILE A 113 21.30 13.25 4.00
CA ILE A 113 20.91 13.23 5.41
C ILE A 113 21.87 12.29 6.15
N SER A 114 22.63 12.84 7.13
CA SER A 114 23.54 12.02 7.93
C SER A 114 22.79 11.21 8.99
N GLU A 115 23.37 10.08 9.41
CA GLU A 115 22.83 9.31 10.54
C GLU A 115 22.77 10.10 11.84
N GLU A 116 23.77 10.98 12.06
CA GLU A 116 23.80 11.86 13.22
C GLU A 116 22.62 12.84 13.21
N MET A 117 22.31 13.43 12.04
CA MET A 117 21.16 14.33 11.88
C MET A 117 19.85 13.60 12.15
N LEU A 118 19.67 12.38 11.61
CA LEU A 118 18.50 11.55 11.88
C LEU A 118 18.39 11.17 13.36
N ALA A 119 19.48 10.74 13.97
CA ALA A 119 19.48 10.37 15.39
C ALA A 119 19.12 11.54 16.31
N LYS A 120 19.47 12.75 15.91
CA LYS A 120 19.22 13.98 16.69
C LYS A 120 17.83 14.57 16.44
N HIS A 121 17.36 14.58 15.20
CA HIS A 121 16.16 15.33 14.79
C HIS A 121 14.98 14.44 14.38
N ALA A 122 15.20 13.13 14.18
CA ALA A 122 14.16 12.13 13.89
C ALA A 122 14.37 10.83 14.69
N PRO A 123 14.56 10.90 16.03
CA PRO A 123 14.91 9.74 16.87
C PRO A 123 13.78 8.70 16.93
N ASN A 124 12.51 9.12 16.90
CA ASN A 124 11.36 8.22 16.99
C ASN A 124 11.19 7.41 15.69
N ILE A 125 11.36 8.02 14.52
CA ILE A 125 11.39 7.33 13.23
C ILE A 125 12.49 6.26 13.23
N MET A 126 13.71 6.63 13.63
CA MET A 126 14.83 5.69 13.65
C MET A 126 14.64 4.57 14.67
N LYS A 127 13.98 4.85 15.80
CA LYS A 127 13.58 3.84 16.78
C LYS A 127 12.54 2.90 16.20
N ALA A 128 11.48 3.44 15.59
CA ALA A 128 10.41 2.67 14.99
C ALA A 128 10.93 1.71 13.89
N ILE A 129 11.86 2.17 13.04
CA ILE A 129 12.49 1.32 12.03
C ILE A 129 13.29 0.19 12.68
N ARG A 130 14.13 0.51 13.67
CA ARG A 130 14.96 -0.51 14.36
C ARG A 130 14.14 -1.59 15.08
N GLU A 131 13.03 -1.19 15.70
CA GLU A 131 12.21 -2.11 16.51
C GLU A 131 11.23 -2.94 15.68
N ASN A 132 10.66 -2.36 14.61
CA ASN A 132 9.58 -3.01 13.85
C ASN A 132 10.03 -3.51 12.47
N ALA A 133 11.11 -2.98 11.91
CA ALA A 133 11.56 -3.28 10.57
C ALA A 133 13.09 -3.12 10.41
N PRO A 134 13.89 -3.85 11.20
CA PRO A 134 15.34 -3.70 11.23
C PRO A 134 16.00 -3.92 9.87
N ASP A 135 15.46 -4.80 9.05
CA ASP A 135 15.96 -5.11 7.70
C ASP A 135 15.86 -3.92 6.74
N TYR A 136 15.00 -2.93 7.06
CA TYR A 136 14.80 -1.73 6.23
C TYR A 136 15.69 -0.56 6.63
N GLN A 137 16.47 -0.69 7.70
CA GLN A 137 17.32 0.42 8.20
C GLN A 137 18.35 0.91 7.16
N GLY A 138 18.78 0.02 6.25
CA GLY A 138 19.73 0.39 5.18
C GLY A 138 19.08 0.99 3.94
N TYR A 139 17.76 0.98 3.84
CA TYR A 139 17.06 1.41 2.64
C TYR A 139 17.08 2.94 2.52
N GLY A 140 17.14 3.42 1.29
CA GLY A 140 17.27 4.85 1.03
C GLY A 140 18.70 5.39 1.16
N LYS A 141 19.69 4.51 1.44
CA LYS A 141 21.11 4.87 1.46
C LYS A 141 21.80 4.65 0.12
N ILE A 142 22.70 5.57 -0.20
CA ILE A 142 23.70 5.44 -1.27
C ILE A 142 25.03 5.78 -0.63
N ASP A 143 26.04 4.92 -0.76
CA ASP A 143 27.38 5.07 -0.17
C ASP A 143 27.34 5.41 1.34
N GLY A 144 26.43 4.76 2.07
CA GLY A 144 26.26 4.90 3.52
C GLY A 144 25.51 6.15 4.00
N LYS A 145 25.02 7.01 3.09
CA LYS A 145 24.30 8.25 3.38
C LYS A 145 22.84 8.12 2.97
N TYR A 146 21.92 8.62 3.76
CA TYR A 146 20.51 8.64 3.41
C TYR A 146 20.20 9.73 2.39
N TYR A 147 19.44 9.36 1.37
CA TYR A 147 18.79 10.25 0.41
C TYR A 147 17.25 10.08 0.41
N GLY A 148 16.77 9.13 1.19
CA GLY A 148 15.36 8.91 1.49
C GLY A 148 15.21 8.15 2.80
N ILE A 149 14.33 8.61 3.66
CA ILE A 149 14.01 7.95 4.93
C ILE A 149 12.93 6.91 4.65
N PRO A 150 13.12 5.62 4.99
CA PRO A 150 12.09 4.60 4.77
C PRO A 150 10.78 4.96 5.50
N VAL A 151 9.68 4.94 4.76
CA VAL A 151 8.33 5.10 5.27
C VAL A 151 7.73 3.72 5.47
N ILE A 152 7.58 3.31 6.71
CA ILE A 152 7.23 1.94 7.08
C ILE A 152 5.86 1.89 7.74
N ASN A 153 5.04 0.90 7.32
CA ASN A 153 3.85 0.51 8.02
C ASN A 153 4.00 -0.92 8.54
N PRO A 154 4.26 -1.13 9.83
CA PRO A 154 4.47 -2.46 10.40
C PRO A 154 3.24 -3.37 10.32
N THR A 155 2.04 -2.82 10.17
CA THR A 155 0.80 -3.60 10.08
C THR A 155 0.46 -4.04 8.65
N ASN A 156 1.26 -3.64 7.67
CA ASN A 156 1.02 -3.91 6.24
C ASN A 156 1.51 -5.28 5.75
N ILE A 157 1.93 -6.17 6.64
CA ILE A 157 2.36 -7.52 6.24
C ILE A 157 1.13 -8.37 5.96
N TYR A 158 0.61 -8.30 4.77
CA TYR A 158 -0.45 -9.16 4.27
C TYR A 158 -0.30 -9.39 2.78
N ARG A 159 -0.90 -10.46 2.29
CA ARG A 159 -1.00 -10.70 0.85
C ARG A 159 -2.24 -10.06 0.24
N ILE A 160 -2.19 -9.81 -1.03
CA ILE A 160 -3.39 -9.46 -1.80
C ILE A 160 -4.38 -10.63 -1.72
N PRO A 161 -5.65 -10.38 -1.37
CA PRO A 161 -6.63 -11.44 -1.20
C PRO A 161 -6.97 -12.13 -2.52
N VAL A 162 -7.32 -13.40 -2.43
CA VAL A 162 -7.95 -14.14 -3.53
C VAL A 162 -9.44 -14.14 -3.27
N VAL A 163 -10.22 -13.55 -4.16
CA VAL A 163 -11.66 -13.33 -3.98
C VAL A 163 -12.43 -14.08 -5.05
N TYR A 164 -13.41 -14.88 -4.63
CA TYR A 164 -14.29 -15.65 -5.51
C TYR A 164 -15.75 -15.16 -5.42
N ARG A 165 -16.48 -15.29 -6.51
CA ARG A 165 -17.95 -15.20 -6.53
C ARG A 165 -18.52 -16.39 -5.75
N LYS A 166 -18.92 -16.14 -4.50
CA LYS A 166 -19.49 -17.18 -3.62
C LYS A 166 -20.83 -17.68 -4.14
N ASP A 167 -21.65 -16.78 -4.65
CA ASP A 167 -22.93 -17.10 -5.27
C ASP A 167 -22.77 -18.03 -6.48
N TRP A 168 -21.73 -17.86 -7.29
CA TRP A 168 -21.42 -18.76 -8.40
C TRP A 168 -20.96 -20.14 -7.92
N LEU A 169 -20.05 -20.17 -6.93
CA LEU A 169 -19.62 -21.43 -6.33
C LEU A 169 -20.80 -22.21 -5.74
N ASP A 170 -21.72 -21.54 -5.03
CA ASP A 170 -22.89 -22.17 -4.43
C ASP A 170 -23.85 -22.73 -5.49
N LYS A 171 -24.13 -21.96 -6.55
CA LYS A 171 -24.99 -22.38 -7.65
C LYS A 171 -24.46 -23.62 -8.34
N LEU A 172 -23.13 -23.71 -8.52
CA LEU A 172 -22.45 -24.82 -9.17
C LEU A 172 -22.13 -25.99 -8.21
N GLY A 173 -22.40 -25.85 -6.92
CA GLY A 173 -22.07 -26.86 -5.90
C GLY A 173 -20.58 -27.10 -5.74
N LEU A 174 -19.74 -26.07 -5.95
CA LEU A 174 -18.29 -26.14 -5.89
C LEU A 174 -17.74 -25.52 -4.60
N PRO A 175 -16.76 -26.15 -3.95
CA PRO A 175 -16.05 -25.54 -2.84
C PRO A 175 -15.04 -24.48 -3.34
N VAL A 176 -14.57 -23.62 -2.43
CA VAL A 176 -13.39 -22.78 -2.68
C VAL A 176 -12.18 -23.68 -2.94
N PRO A 177 -11.46 -23.50 -4.07
CA PRO A 177 -10.38 -24.39 -4.46
C PRO A 177 -9.17 -24.28 -3.53
N ARG A 178 -8.49 -25.40 -3.31
CA ARG A 178 -7.29 -25.49 -2.47
C ARG A 178 -6.03 -25.96 -3.20
N THR A 179 -6.22 -26.61 -4.36
CA THR A 179 -5.14 -27.09 -5.21
C THR A 179 -5.32 -26.58 -6.63
N LEU A 180 -4.27 -26.61 -7.44
CA LEU A 180 -4.33 -26.21 -8.83
C LEU A 180 -5.37 -27.00 -9.64
N PRO A 181 -5.51 -28.35 -9.48
CA PRO A 181 -6.59 -29.09 -10.13
C PRO A 181 -8.01 -28.66 -9.67
N ASP A 182 -8.20 -28.36 -8.37
CA ASP A 182 -9.49 -27.84 -7.90
C ASP A 182 -9.78 -26.47 -8.53
N PHE A 183 -8.75 -25.61 -8.60
CA PHE A 183 -8.87 -24.30 -9.23
C PHE A 183 -9.21 -24.41 -10.72
N GLU A 184 -8.52 -25.28 -11.46
CA GLU A 184 -8.83 -25.55 -12.88
C GLU A 184 -10.31 -25.95 -13.04
N LYS A 185 -10.80 -26.87 -12.20
CA LYS A 185 -12.21 -27.27 -12.23
C LYS A 185 -13.15 -26.09 -12.01
N VAL A 186 -12.87 -25.24 -11.04
CA VAL A 186 -13.71 -24.06 -10.71
C VAL A 186 -13.73 -23.06 -11.86
N VAL A 187 -12.57 -22.71 -12.43
CA VAL A 187 -12.51 -21.68 -13.49
C VAL A 187 -13.14 -22.17 -14.80
N TYR A 188 -13.05 -23.48 -15.11
CA TYR A 188 -13.76 -24.07 -16.24
C TYR A 188 -15.29 -24.09 -16.02
N ALA A 189 -15.75 -24.36 -14.80
CA ALA A 189 -17.16 -24.31 -14.48
C ALA A 189 -17.71 -22.88 -14.57
N PHE A 190 -16.96 -21.89 -14.08
CA PHE A 190 -17.31 -20.46 -14.23
C PHE A 190 -17.45 -20.04 -15.70
N THR A 191 -16.68 -20.65 -16.60
CA THR A 191 -16.70 -20.32 -18.03
C THR A 191 -17.80 -21.05 -18.80
N ASN A 192 -18.13 -22.29 -18.41
CA ASN A 192 -18.92 -23.17 -19.25
C ASN A 192 -20.33 -23.49 -18.70
N GLU A 193 -20.61 -23.19 -17.41
CA GLU A 193 -21.85 -23.66 -16.75
C GLU A 193 -22.84 -22.54 -16.39
N ASP A 194 -22.74 -21.37 -17.08
CA ASP A 194 -23.65 -20.22 -16.90
C ASP A 194 -23.85 -19.86 -15.40
N PRO A 195 -22.80 -19.46 -14.69
CA PRO A 195 -22.86 -19.26 -13.23
C PRO A 195 -23.75 -18.09 -12.83
N ASP A 196 -23.90 -17.07 -13.66
CA ASP A 196 -24.76 -15.91 -13.43
C ASP A 196 -26.22 -16.17 -13.80
N GLY A 197 -26.48 -17.16 -14.66
CA GLY A 197 -27.83 -17.61 -15.01
C GLY A 197 -28.52 -16.75 -16.05
N ASN A 198 -27.77 -16.04 -16.86
CA ASN A 198 -28.32 -15.17 -17.89
C ASN A 198 -28.58 -15.90 -19.23
N GLY A 199 -28.15 -17.15 -19.37
CA GLY A 199 -28.30 -17.99 -20.56
C GLY A 199 -27.33 -17.64 -21.69
N ILE A 200 -26.30 -16.81 -21.43
CA ILE A 200 -25.29 -16.36 -22.39
C ILE A 200 -23.92 -16.88 -21.93
N LYS A 201 -23.09 -17.32 -22.87
CA LYS A 201 -21.71 -17.72 -22.57
C LYS A 201 -20.81 -16.49 -22.65
N ASP A 202 -20.82 -15.65 -21.61
CA ASP A 202 -20.08 -14.39 -21.50
C ASP A 202 -19.27 -14.25 -20.20
N THR A 203 -19.15 -15.34 -19.44
CA THR A 203 -18.40 -15.41 -18.20
C THR A 203 -17.07 -16.16 -18.38
N HIS A 204 -16.06 -15.76 -17.63
CA HIS A 204 -14.71 -16.33 -17.61
C HIS A 204 -14.30 -16.70 -16.19
N GLY A 205 -13.29 -17.55 -16.07
CA GLY A 205 -12.75 -17.93 -14.75
C GLY A 205 -12.04 -16.80 -14.05
N LEU A 206 -11.11 -16.14 -14.77
CA LEU A 206 -10.18 -15.14 -14.23
C LEU A 206 -9.72 -14.15 -15.31
N SER A 207 -9.05 -13.08 -14.88
CA SER A 207 -8.35 -12.11 -15.72
C SER A 207 -6.93 -11.85 -15.20
N SER A 208 -6.35 -10.70 -15.50
CA SER A 208 -4.94 -10.34 -15.27
C SER A 208 -4.45 -10.58 -13.83
N GLU A 209 -5.20 -10.13 -12.82
CA GLU A 209 -4.75 -10.24 -11.43
C GLU A 209 -4.82 -11.67 -10.89
N GLY A 210 -5.78 -12.45 -11.36
CA GLY A 210 -5.89 -13.88 -11.04
C GLY A 210 -4.70 -14.70 -11.51
N MET A 211 -4.05 -14.33 -12.62
CA MET A 211 -2.87 -15.04 -13.13
C MET A 211 -1.68 -14.99 -12.17
N ASN A 212 -1.53 -13.90 -11.37
CA ASN A 212 -0.47 -13.85 -10.36
C ASN A 212 -0.66 -14.91 -9.26
N VAL A 213 -1.89 -15.31 -8.96
CA VAL A 213 -2.15 -16.43 -8.04
C VAL A 213 -1.75 -17.76 -8.66
N VAL A 214 -1.92 -17.91 -9.99
CA VAL A 214 -1.44 -19.09 -10.72
C VAL A 214 0.08 -19.16 -10.69
N PHE A 215 0.81 -18.09 -10.99
CA PHE A 215 2.26 -18.04 -10.82
C PHE A 215 2.69 -18.26 -9.37
N GLY A 216 1.88 -17.78 -8.41
CA GLY A 216 2.08 -18.00 -6.98
C GLY A 216 2.03 -19.48 -6.57
N ALA A 217 1.24 -20.30 -7.26
CA ALA A 217 1.23 -21.75 -7.10
C ALA A 217 2.56 -22.42 -7.50
N PHE A 218 3.40 -21.72 -8.25
CA PHE A 218 4.77 -22.08 -8.58
C PHE A 218 5.81 -21.24 -7.80
N GLY A 219 5.37 -20.47 -6.81
CA GLY A 219 6.20 -19.69 -5.90
C GLY A 219 6.73 -18.37 -6.46
N GLN A 220 6.12 -17.82 -7.51
CA GLN A 220 6.59 -16.59 -8.17
C GLN A 220 5.47 -15.58 -8.39
N ILE A 221 5.86 -14.30 -8.57
CA ILE A 221 5.00 -13.22 -9.08
C ILE A 221 5.60 -12.74 -10.39
N VAL A 222 4.78 -12.61 -11.43
CA VAL A 222 5.25 -12.28 -12.79
C VAL A 222 4.66 -10.97 -13.31
N PHE A 223 3.33 -10.83 -13.31
CA PHE A 223 2.68 -9.62 -13.78
C PHE A 223 2.70 -8.53 -12.70
N ALA A 224 3.75 -7.72 -12.74
CA ALA A 224 3.95 -6.58 -11.86
C ALA A 224 4.78 -5.52 -12.59
N ASP A 225 4.69 -4.27 -12.11
CA ASP A 225 5.44 -3.12 -12.63
C ASP A 225 6.93 -3.13 -12.24
N GLN A 226 7.38 -4.21 -11.63
CA GLN A 226 8.77 -4.43 -11.22
C GLN A 226 9.19 -5.88 -11.44
N LEU A 227 10.50 -6.12 -11.45
CA LEU A 227 11.04 -7.47 -11.43
C LEU A 227 10.97 -8.02 -10.00
N TYR A 228 10.46 -9.24 -9.84
CA TYR A 228 10.45 -9.95 -8.57
C TYR A 228 11.68 -10.84 -8.44
N PHE A 229 12.41 -10.63 -7.35
CA PHE A 229 13.56 -11.43 -6.95
C PHE A 229 13.16 -12.30 -5.77
N GLY A 230 13.43 -13.59 -5.88
CA GLY A 230 13.28 -14.56 -4.80
C GLY A 230 14.63 -15.12 -4.40
N ALA A 231 14.75 -15.59 -3.15
CA ALA A 231 15.95 -16.29 -2.69
C ALA A 231 15.85 -17.79 -3.03
N LYS A 232 16.89 -18.34 -3.68
CA LYS A 232 17.03 -19.78 -3.99
C LYS A 232 18.50 -20.16 -3.85
N ASP A 233 18.78 -21.20 -3.09
CA ASP A 233 20.15 -21.71 -2.88
C ASP A 233 21.16 -20.61 -2.46
N GLN A 234 20.76 -19.77 -1.51
CA GLN A 234 21.53 -18.62 -0.98
C GLN A 234 21.90 -17.56 -2.03
N ARG A 235 21.11 -17.47 -3.10
CA ARG A 235 21.28 -16.46 -4.15
C ARG A 235 19.92 -15.89 -4.53
N LEU A 236 19.93 -14.66 -5.04
CA LEU A 236 18.75 -14.10 -5.69
C LEU A 236 18.59 -14.65 -7.10
N VAL A 237 17.36 -14.97 -7.45
CA VAL A 237 16.93 -15.32 -8.79
C VAL A 237 15.79 -14.38 -9.22
N ILE A 238 15.69 -14.11 -10.50
CA ILE A 238 14.53 -13.40 -11.05
C ILE A 238 13.44 -14.44 -11.29
N GLY A 239 12.31 -14.29 -10.58
CA GLY A 239 11.21 -15.26 -10.60
C GLY A 239 10.70 -15.59 -11.99
N ALA A 240 10.52 -14.57 -12.82
CA ALA A 240 10.06 -14.72 -14.20
C ALA A 240 11.01 -15.51 -15.13
N LEU A 241 12.22 -15.79 -14.71
CA LEU A 241 13.19 -16.57 -15.51
C LEU A 241 13.30 -18.04 -15.07
N GLN A 242 12.57 -18.43 -14.04
CA GLN A 242 12.65 -19.77 -13.50
C GLN A 242 11.92 -20.78 -14.40
N SER A 243 12.48 -21.99 -14.51
CA SER A 243 11.95 -23.05 -15.37
C SER A 243 10.52 -23.45 -15.03
N GLU A 244 10.13 -23.34 -13.76
CA GLU A 244 8.78 -23.62 -13.26
C GLU A 244 7.72 -22.73 -13.94
N MET A 245 8.13 -21.58 -14.49
CA MET A 245 7.23 -20.67 -15.20
C MET A 245 6.73 -21.24 -16.54
N LYS A 246 7.46 -22.16 -17.16
CA LYS A 246 6.97 -22.86 -18.37
C LYS A 246 5.73 -23.67 -18.07
N GLU A 247 5.71 -24.39 -16.94
CA GLU A 247 4.56 -25.18 -16.55
C GLU A 247 3.35 -24.26 -16.23
N ALA A 248 3.57 -23.16 -15.52
CA ALA A 248 2.53 -22.17 -15.29
C ALA A 248 1.97 -21.59 -16.60
N LEU A 249 2.86 -21.24 -17.56
CA LEU A 249 2.47 -20.75 -18.87
C LEU A 249 1.70 -21.79 -19.69
N GLN A 250 2.04 -23.08 -19.56
CA GLN A 250 1.31 -24.16 -20.22
C GLN A 250 -0.16 -24.23 -19.76
N TYR A 251 -0.42 -24.08 -18.44
CA TYR A 251 -1.79 -23.96 -17.93
C TYR A 251 -2.47 -22.70 -18.46
N LEU A 252 -1.84 -21.55 -18.37
CA LEU A 252 -2.43 -20.28 -18.76
C LEU A 252 -2.72 -20.21 -20.27
N SER A 253 -1.80 -20.68 -21.12
CA SER A 253 -2.03 -20.73 -22.58
C SER A 253 -3.18 -21.66 -22.93
N LYS A 254 -3.24 -22.86 -22.32
CA LYS A 254 -4.41 -23.74 -22.48
C LYS A 254 -5.71 -23.06 -22.07
N TRP A 255 -5.73 -22.42 -20.91
CA TRP A 255 -6.94 -21.75 -20.40
C TRP A 255 -7.36 -20.55 -21.25
N TYR A 256 -6.40 -19.83 -21.83
CA TYR A 256 -6.69 -18.76 -22.77
C TYR A 256 -7.37 -19.29 -24.05
N ARG A 257 -6.80 -20.34 -24.68
CA ARG A 257 -7.42 -20.99 -25.85
C ARG A 257 -8.81 -21.53 -25.58
N ASP A 258 -9.04 -22.06 -24.38
CA ASP A 258 -10.32 -22.62 -23.97
C ASP A 258 -11.33 -21.55 -23.53
N GLY A 259 -10.94 -20.27 -23.56
CA GLY A 259 -11.77 -19.11 -23.19
C GLY A 259 -11.99 -18.96 -21.68
N VAL A 260 -11.17 -19.61 -20.85
CA VAL A 260 -11.24 -19.51 -19.38
C VAL A 260 -10.68 -18.19 -18.88
N ILE A 261 -9.67 -17.64 -19.56
CA ILE A 261 -9.13 -16.31 -19.28
C ILE A 261 -9.92 -15.28 -20.08
N ASP A 262 -10.34 -14.20 -19.41
CA ASP A 262 -10.95 -13.03 -20.04
C ASP A 262 -10.07 -12.53 -21.20
N PRO A 263 -10.52 -12.51 -22.44
CA PRO A 263 -9.71 -12.09 -23.59
C PRO A 263 -9.22 -10.65 -23.50
N GLU A 264 -9.89 -9.81 -22.69
CA GLU A 264 -9.48 -8.42 -22.45
C GLU A 264 -8.46 -8.27 -21.32
N PHE A 265 -7.87 -9.36 -20.81
CA PHE A 265 -6.90 -9.33 -19.70
C PHE A 265 -5.74 -8.36 -19.91
N ILE A 266 -5.33 -8.12 -21.17
CA ILE A 266 -4.24 -7.21 -21.54
C ILE A 266 -4.54 -5.77 -21.13
N THR A 267 -5.80 -5.36 -21.17
CA THR A 267 -6.24 -4.02 -20.73
C THR A 267 -6.41 -3.92 -19.22
N GLY A 268 -6.27 -5.04 -18.50
CA GLY A 268 -6.44 -5.16 -17.06
C GLY A 268 -7.89 -5.20 -16.60
N GLU A 269 -8.09 -5.52 -15.33
CA GLU A 269 -9.43 -5.63 -14.73
C GLU A 269 -10.05 -4.27 -14.40
N ASN A 270 -9.23 -3.23 -14.23
CA ASN A 270 -9.69 -1.88 -13.96
C ASN A 270 -9.89 -1.11 -15.27
N LYS A 271 -11.10 -0.68 -15.51
CA LYS A 271 -11.48 0.08 -16.72
C LYS A 271 -11.50 1.61 -16.48
N GLY A 272 -10.91 2.08 -15.38
CA GLY A 272 -10.84 3.49 -14.99
C GLY A 272 -11.39 3.77 -13.58
N GLY A 273 -11.27 5.00 -13.12
CA GLY A 273 -11.70 5.39 -11.77
C GLY A 273 -10.74 4.93 -10.67
N TYR A 274 -11.29 4.49 -9.53
CA TYR A 274 -10.48 4.08 -8.39
C TYR A 274 -9.64 2.83 -8.70
N LYS A 275 -8.33 2.94 -8.55
CA LYS A 275 -7.35 1.94 -9.04
C LYS A 275 -7.47 0.52 -8.49
N HIS A 276 -8.20 0.32 -7.39
CA HIS A 276 -8.39 -0.99 -6.74
C HIS A 276 -9.72 -1.66 -7.10
N LEU A 277 -10.44 -1.14 -8.09
CA LEU A 277 -11.66 -1.75 -8.62
C LEU A 277 -11.31 -2.82 -9.66
N SER A 278 -11.82 -4.03 -9.47
CA SER A 278 -11.91 -5.01 -10.54
C SER A 278 -13.27 -4.88 -11.22
N HIS A 279 -13.35 -4.10 -12.28
CA HIS A 279 -14.58 -3.94 -13.05
C HIS A 279 -15.02 -5.26 -13.71
N SER A 280 -14.08 -6.08 -14.18
CA SER A 280 -14.38 -7.40 -14.74
C SER A 280 -15.10 -8.31 -13.71
N PHE A 281 -14.67 -8.27 -12.44
CA PHE A 281 -15.32 -9.04 -11.37
C PHE A 281 -16.66 -8.42 -10.94
N ILE A 282 -16.67 -7.10 -10.73
CA ILE A 282 -17.87 -6.35 -10.30
C ILE A 282 -19.00 -6.47 -11.33
N ASN A 283 -18.69 -6.38 -12.61
CA ASN A 283 -19.67 -6.50 -13.70
C ASN A 283 -20.07 -7.95 -14.00
N GLY A 284 -19.50 -8.94 -13.33
CA GLY A 284 -19.83 -10.34 -13.52
C GLY A 284 -19.20 -10.99 -14.75
N THR A 285 -18.12 -10.40 -15.31
CA THR A 285 -17.38 -11.00 -16.42
C THR A 285 -16.48 -12.15 -15.96
N ILE A 286 -15.94 -12.06 -14.74
CA ILE A 286 -15.04 -13.09 -14.18
C ILE A 286 -15.50 -13.57 -12.80
N GLY A 287 -15.21 -14.83 -12.49
CA GLY A 287 -15.60 -15.46 -11.23
C GLY A 287 -14.56 -15.37 -10.10
N MET A 288 -13.32 -14.97 -10.42
CA MET A 288 -12.22 -14.85 -9.46
C MET A 288 -11.35 -13.65 -9.78
N THR A 289 -10.93 -12.92 -8.74
CA THR A 289 -9.95 -11.83 -8.84
C THR A 289 -8.96 -11.86 -7.68
N SER A 290 -7.79 -11.26 -7.87
CA SER A 290 -6.82 -10.93 -6.83
C SER A 290 -6.44 -9.45 -6.93
N MET A 291 -7.43 -8.58 -7.19
CA MET A 291 -7.26 -7.14 -7.29
C MET A 291 -7.74 -6.43 -6.03
N GLY A 292 -6.98 -5.43 -5.62
CA GLY A 292 -7.31 -4.63 -4.44
C GLY A 292 -6.88 -5.28 -3.12
N ASN A 293 -6.81 -4.46 -2.08
CA ASN A 293 -6.44 -4.90 -0.74
C ASN A 293 -7.66 -5.48 -0.02
N TYR A 294 -7.45 -6.24 1.05
CA TYR A 294 -8.54 -6.88 1.80
C TYR A 294 -9.62 -5.89 2.26
N TYR A 295 -9.26 -4.71 2.66
CA TYR A 295 -10.19 -3.68 3.13
C TYR A 295 -11.07 -3.06 2.02
N HIS A 296 -10.85 -3.41 0.77
CA HIS A 296 -11.75 -3.07 -0.33
C HIS A 296 -12.89 -4.10 -0.51
N TRP A 297 -12.76 -5.27 0.11
CA TRP A 297 -13.65 -6.41 -0.04
C TRP A 297 -14.40 -6.81 1.24
N ILE A 298 -14.49 -5.92 2.24
CA ILE A 298 -15.26 -6.14 3.47
C ILE A 298 -16.75 -6.17 3.14
N GLN A 299 -17.44 -7.19 3.63
CA GLN A 299 -18.89 -7.35 3.53
C GLN A 299 -19.58 -6.83 4.80
N ASP A 300 -20.90 -6.59 4.70
CA ASP A 300 -21.69 -6.22 5.88
C ASP A 300 -21.57 -7.29 6.98
N GLY A 301 -21.16 -6.86 8.16
CA GLY A 301 -21.05 -7.72 9.33
C GLY A 301 -19.82 -8.62 9.41
N ASP A 302 -18.82 -8.45 8.56
CA ASP A 302 -17.57 -9.23 8.62
C ASP A 302 -16.86 -9.11 9.99
N TYR A 303 -16.97 -7.95 10.63
CA TYR A 303 -16.51 -7.73 12.01
C TYR A 303 -17.35 -6.63 12.68
N LEU A 304 -17.21 -6.47 14.00
CA LEU A 304 -17.84 -5.38 14.74
C LEU A 304 -16.92 -4.15 14.75
N THR A 305 -17.52 -2.98 14.56
CA THR A 305 -16.88 -1.67 14.67
C THR A 305 -17.65 -0.80 15.68
N TRP A 306 -17.22 0.42 15.87
CA TRP A 306 -17.89 1.39 16.74
C TRP A 306 -18.66 2.40 15.90
N ASN A 307 -19.93 2.66 16.28
CA ASN A 307 -20.66 3.81 15.74
C ASN A 307 -20.37 5.08 16.57
N SER A 308 -20.79 6.22 16.06
CA SER A 308 -20.59 7.53 16.70
C SER A 308 -21.27 7.69 18.08
N ASN A 309 -22.19 6.81 18.44
CA ASN A 309 -22.82 6.78 19.76
C ASN A 309 -22.07 5.89 20.78
N GLY A 310 -20.93 5.32 20.40
CA GLY A 310 -20.15 4.45 21.26
C GLY A 310 -20.71 3.05 21.43
N ASN A 311 -21.53 2.58 20.49
CA ASN A 311 -22.04 1.22 20.49
C ASN A 311 -21.33 0.37 19.44
N GLU A 312 -21.10 -0.91 19.78
CA GLU A 312 -20.65 -1.88 18.78
C GLU A 312 -21.75 -2.11 17.74
N THR A 313 -21.35 -2.10 16.48
CA THR A 313 -22.23 -2.30 15.34
C THR A 313 -21.52 -3.13 14.27
N PRO A 314 -22.23 -3.93 13.47
CA PRO A 314 -21.64 -4.57 12.30
C PRO A 314 -21.00 -3.55 11.37
N VAL A 315 -19.80 -3.89 10.85
CA VAL A 315 -19.16 -3.07 9.82
C VAL A 315 -20.03 -3.04 8.56
N GLU A 316 -20.05 -1.92 7.87
CA GLU A 316 -20.67 -1.80 6.56
C GLU A 316 -19.74 -2.29 5.45
N ALA A 317 -20.33 -2.84 4.39
CA ALA A 317 -19.62 -3.23 3.18
C ALA A 317 -18.77 -2.08 2.62
N THR A 318 -17.61 -2.42 2.08
CA THR A 318 -16.71 -1.46 1.48
C THR A 318 -16.89 -1.35 -0.04
N PHE A 319 -16.12 -0.48 -0.64
CA PHE A 319 -16.35 0.07 -1.97
C PHE A 319 -16.60 -1.00 -3.05
N ASN A 320 -15.71 -2.00 -3.18
CA ASN A 320 -15.87 -3.02 -4.24
C ASN A 320 -17.12 -3.89 -4.02
N VAL A 321 -17.45 -4.18 -2.77
CA VAL A 321 -18.65 -4.97 -2.44
C VAL A 321 -19.92 -4.14 -2.67
N LYS A 322 -19.91 -2.85 -2.32
CA LYS A 322 -21.04 -1.94 -2.59
C LYS A 322 -21.32 -1.82 -4.09
N GLU A 323 -20.28 -1.64 -4.91
CA GLU A 323 -20.42 -1.61 -6.38
C GLU A 323 -20.93 -2.94 -6.94
N LEU A 324 -20.37 -4.07 -6.48
CA LEU A 324 -20.81 -5.41 -6.89
C LEU A 324 -22.29 -5.64 -6.57
N THR A 325 -22.71 -5.32 -5.34
CA THR A 325 -24.10 -5.55 -4.90
C THR A 325 -25.08 -4.53 -5.48
N ALA A 326 -24.63 -3.35 -5.88
CA ALA A 326 -25.43 -2.38 -6.61
C ALA A 326 -25.81 -2.91 -8.02
N ILE A 327 -24.88 -3.62 -8.69
CA ILE A 327 -25.12 -4.24 -10.00
C ILE A 327 -25.90 -5.56 -9.84
N ASN A 328 -25.49 -6.41 -8.91
CA ASN A 328 -26.14 -7.68 -8.63
C ASN A 328 -26.42 -7.83 -7.12
N PRO A 329 -27.63 -7.52 -6.63
CA PRO A 329 -27.98 -7.62 -5.22
C PRO A 329 -27.86 -9.03 -4.61
N GLN A 330 -27.79 -10.08 -5.44
CA GLN A 330 -27.62 -11.46 -5.00
C GLN A 330 -26.13 -11.87 -4.97
N ALA A 331 -25.23 -11.04 -5.48
CA ALA A 331 -23.81 -11.33 -5.50
C ALA A 331 -23.28 -11.44 -4.07
N ARG A 332 -22.45 -12.45 -3.85
CA ARG A 332 -21.71 -12.68 -2.60
C ARG A 332 -20.28 -13.05 -2.94
N ILE A 333 -19.37 -12.69 -2.05
CA ILE A 333 -17.96 -13.03 -2.20
C ILE A 333 -17.51 -13.97 -1.09
N VAL A 334 -16.38 -14.65 -1.34
CA VAL A 334 -15.63 -15.38 -0.32
C VAL A 334 -14.14 -15.23 -0.56
N PHE A 335 -13.39 -15.07 0.52
CA PHE A 335 -11.93 -15.11 0.48
C PHE A 335 -11.44 -16.55 0.36
N GLY A 336 -10.52 -16.78 -0.57
CA GLY A 336 -9.79 -18.03 -0.69
C GLY A 336 -8.37 -17.93 -0.17
N GLN A 337 -7.79 -19.06 0.23
CA GLN A 337 -6.34 -19.16 0.34
C GLN A 337 -5.77 -19.33 -1.08
N PRO A 338 -4.52 -18.88 -1.34
CA PRO A 338 -3.83 -19.27 -2.56
C PRO A 338 -3.80 -20.80 -2.65
N PHE A 339 -4.19 -21.34 -3.78
CA PHE A 339 -4.17 -22.79 -4.00
C PHE A 339 -2.74 -23.31 -4.18
N SER A 340 -2.49 -24.55 -3.78
CA SER A 340 -1.17 -25.17 -3.95
C SER A 340 -0.97 -25.67 -5.37
N GLY A 341 0.23 -25.45 -5.89
CA GLY A 341 0.71 -26.02 -7.15
C GLY A 341 1.25 -27.44 -7.00
N PRO A 342 1.86 -27.99 -8.08
CA PRO A 342 2.35 -29.37 -8.11
C PRO A 342 3.36 -29.69 -7.00
N ASP A 343 4.27 -28.75 -6.69
CA ASP A 343 5.30 -28.89 -5.65
C ASP A 343 4.84 -28.46 -4.27
N GLY A 344 3.52 -28.24 -4.05
CA GLY A 344 2.98 -27.75 -2.80
C GLY A 344 3.22 -26.27 -2.52
N LYS A 345 3.92 -25.54 -3.42
CA LYS A 345 4.10 -24.10 -3.34
C LYS A 345 2.76 -23.41 -3.52
N ARG A 346 2.60 -22.29 -2.84
CA ARG A 346 1.41 -21.43 -2.98
C ARG A 346 1.75 -20.00 -2.58
N GLY A 347 0.99 -19.05 -3.05
CA GLY A 347 1.14 -17.65 -2.64
C GLY A 347 0.37 -16.69 -3.53
N SER A 348 0.21 -15.49 -3.04
CA SER A 348 -0.19 -14.34 -3.85
C SER A 348 0.71 -13.15 -3.55
N LYS A 349 0.63 -12.11 -4.35
CA LYS A 349 1.47 -10.92 -4.19
C LYS A 349 1.35 -10.37 -2.77
N GLY A 350 2.48 -10.27 -2.06
CA GLY A 350 2.56 -9.65 -0.74
C GLY A 350 2.48 -8.14 -0.83
N TYR A 351 1.84 -7.53 0.17
CA TYR A 351 1.88 -6.09 0.39
C TYR A 351 2.91 -5.83 1.48
N ASP A 352 3.94 -5.04 1.18
CA ASP A 352 5.13 -4.90 2.02
C ASP A 352 4.95 -3.83 3.09
N MET A 353 5.76 -3.90 4.16
CA MET A 353 5.88 -2.83 5.16
C MET A 353 6.40 -1.54 4.56
N LEU A 354 7.35 -1.62 3.62
CA LEU A 354 7.92 -0.44 2.96
C LEU A 354 6.92 0.20 2.02
N MET A 355 6.40 1.35 2.41
CA MET A 355 5.42 2.09 1.62
C MET A 355 6.08 3.00 0.56
N SER A 356 7.22 3.60 0.92
CA SER A 356 7.88 4.65 0.14
C SER A 356 9.08 5.19 0.92
N PHE A 357 9.62 6.31 0.45
CA PHE A 357 10.64 7.07 1.17
C PHE A 357 10.20 8.53 1.30
N ALA A 358 10.49 9.13 2.45
CA ALA A 358 10.43 10.57 2.64
C ALA A 358 11.78 11.17 2.23
N ALA A 359 11.78 12.05 1.25
CA ALA A 359 12.98 12.67 0.71
C ALA A 359 12.96 14.18 0.94
N ILE A 360 14.13 14.74 1.28
CA ILE A 360 14.32 16.18 1.44
C ILE A 360 14.98 16.71 0.16
N GLY A 361 14.44 17.82 -0.36
CA GLY A 361 14.98 18.49 -1.53
C GLY A 361 16.35 19.14 -1.27
N ALA A 362 17.21 19.12 -2.28
CA ALA A 362 18.56 19.69 -2.15
C ALA A 362 18.57 21.21 -1.79
N ASP A 363 17.50 21.92 -2.15
CA ASP A 363 17.40 23.36 -1.84
C ASP A 363 17.13 23.62 -0.36
N ALA A 364 16.43 22.73 0.34
CA ALA A 364 16.21 22.83 1.78
C ALA A 364 17.54 22.80 2.58
N ALA A 365 18.55 22.06 2.07
CA ALA A 365 19.87 22.00 2.70
C ALA A 365 20.68 23.31 2.60
N LYS A 366 20.29 24.23 1.73
CA LYS A 366 20.94 25.53 1.55
C LYS A 366 20.51 26.55 2.60
N GLU A 367 19.40 26.30 3.28
CA GLU A 367 18.85 27.17 4.31
C GLU A 367 19.13 26.60 5.71
N PRO A 368 19.97 27.28 6.52
CA PRO A 368 20.38 26.76 7.83
C PRO A 368 19.19 26.50 8.76
N GLY A 369 19.10 25.30 9.34
CA GLY A 369 18.03 24.89 10.27
C GLY A 369 16.75 24.36 9.61
N LYS A 370 16.59 24.53 8.31
CA LYS A 370 15.35 24.10 7.61
C LYS A 370 15.24 22.58 7.55
N MET A 371 16.33 21.88 7.21
CA MET A 371 16.36 20.41 7.21
C MET A 371 16.05 19.82 8.59
N GLU A 372 16.65 20.38 9.63
CA GLU A 372 16.43 19.96 11.02
C GLU A 372 14.95 20.11 11.40
N THR A 373 14.33 21.23 11.00
CA THR A 373 12.90 21.48 11.24
C THR A 373 12.03 20.49 10.47
N ILE A 374 12.33 20.20 9.20
CA ILE A 374 11.62 19.20 8.40
C ILE A 374 11.70 17.81 9.06
N LEU A 375 12.89 17.42 9.53
CA LEU A 375 13.08 16.14 10.22
C LEU A 375 12.30 16.06 11.53
N GLN A 376 12.25 17.14 12.30
CA GLN A 376 11.45 17.21 13.54
C GLN A 376 9.94 17.11 13.26
N ILE A 377 9.46 17.79 12.20
CA ILE A 377 8.06 17.66 11.76
C ILE A 377 7.78 16.21 11.37
N LEU A 378 8.62 15.60 10.53
CA LEU A 378 8.46 14.21 10.12
C LEU A 378 8.44 13.25 11.32
N ASP A 379 9.36 13.43 12.26
CA ASP A 379 9.44 12.59 13.45
C ASP A 379 8.17 12.68 14.30
N TYR A 380 7.67 13.90 14.46
CA TYR A 380 6.46 14.18 15.23
C TYR A 380 5.21 13.60 14.56
N VAL A 381 4.99 13.88 13.27
CA VAL A 381 3.76 13.46 12.58
C VAL A 381 3.74 12.00 12.16
N SER A 382 4.91 11.33 12.16
CA SER A 382 5.05 9.97 11.63
C SER A 382 5.33 8.90 12.68
N ALA A 383 5.94 9.24 13.79
CA ALA A 383 6.41 8.26 14.77
C ALA A 383 6.23 8.75 16.22
N ASN A 384 5.19 9.52 16.49
CA ASN A 384 4.92 10.01 17.84
C ASN A 384 4.64 8.84 18.79
N PRO A 385 5.38 8.71 19.90
CA PRO A 385 5.22 7.61 20.85
C PRO A 385 4.00 7.77 21.77
N ASP A 386 3.43 8.97 21.87
CA ASP A 386 2.23 9.22 22.68
C ASP A 386 0.99 8.79 21.90
N PRO A 387 0.18 7.83 22.41
CA PRO A 387 -0.98 7.32 21.68
C PRO A 387 -2.08 8.37 21.50
N ASP A 388 -2.26 9.33 22.43
CA ASP A 388 -3.26 10.39 22.29
C ASP A 388 -2.84 11.37 21.20
N GLU A 389 -1.56 11.72 21.14
CA GLU A 389 -1.02 12.59 20.11
C GLU A 389 -1.00 11.90 18.74
N ALA A 390 -0.60 10.63 18.67
CA ALA A 390 -0.65 9.84 17.44
C ALA A 390 -2.09 9.73 16.88
N ALA A 391 -3.07 9.54 17.76
CA ALA A 391 -4.48 9.54 17.38
C ALA A 391 -4.95 10.93 16.94
N THR A 392 -4.51 11.99 17.62
CA THR A 392 -4.80 13.39 17.25
C THR A 392 -4.26 13.68 15.84
N LEU A 393 -3.03 13.33 15.56
CA LEU A 393 -2.42 13.51 14.24
C LEU A 393 -3.12 12.72 13.13
N LYS A 394 -3.75 11.58 13.48
CA LYS A 394 -4.46 10.72 12.53
C LYS A 394 -5.94 11.10 12.37
N TYR A 395 -6.61 11.48 13.42
CA TYR A 395 -8.07 11.64 13.45
C TYR A 395 -8.54 13.08 13.76
N GLY A 396 -7.62 14.00 14.07
CA GLY A 396 -7.96 15.36 14.49
C GLY A 396 -8.04 15.50 16.01
N ILE A 397 -8.66 16.57 16.51
CA ILE A 397 -8.68 16.94 17.92
C ILE A 397 -9.60 16.00 18.72
N GLN A 398 -9.07 15.43 19.79
CA GLN A 398 -9.82 14.59 20.71
C GLN A 398 -10.99 15.35 21.36
N GLY A 399 -12.14 14.70 21.48
CA GLY A 399 -13.37 15.30 22.02
C GLY A 399 -14.15 16.15 21.00
N THR A 400 -13.52 16.54 19.89
CA THR A 400 -14.17 17.24 18.77
C THR A 400 -14.40 16.30 17.59
N HIS A 401 -13.36 15.64 17.12
CA HIS A 401 -13.37 14.78 15.94
C HIS A 401 -13.45 13.30 16.29
N TRP A 402 -12.87 12.91 17.44
CA TRP A 402 -12.79 11.54 17.88
C TRP A 402 -12.70 11.43 19.41
N GLN A 403 -12.92 10.21 19.90
CA GLN A 403 -12.64 9.81 21.27
C GLN A 403 -12.20 8.35 21.32
N TRP A 404 -11.52 7.93 22.39
CA TRP A 404 -11.25 6.53 22.62
C TRP A 404 -12.56 5.75 22.91
N ALA A 405 -12.65 4.55 22.36
CA ALA A 405 -13.78 3.65 22.62
C ALA A 405 -13.74 3.09 24.05
N SER A 406 -12.54 2.99 24.63
CA SER A 406 -12.31 2.52 26.00
C SER A 406 -10.98 3.06 26.54
N ASP A 407 -10.79 2.90 27.85
CA ASP A 407 -9.54 3.27 28.54
C ASP A 407 -8.31 2.47 28.06
N SER A 408 -8.52 1.33 27.39
CA SER A 408 -7.41 0.56 26.80
C SER A 408 -6.74 1.24 25.60
N LYS A 409 -7.38 2.28 25.03
CA LYS A 409 -6.88 3.04 23.88
C LYS A 409 -6.57 2.16 22.65
N GLU A 410 -7.38 1.12 22.42
CA GLU A 410 -7.20 0.21 21.27
C GLU A 410 -8.02 0.66 20.05
N ASP A 411 -9.22 1.20 20.27
CA ASP A 411 -10.14 1.59 19.21
C ASP A 411 -10.58 3.06 19.37
N VAL A 412 -10.82 3.71 18.26
CA VAL A 412 -11.28 5.10 18.17
C VAL A 412 -12.72 5.16 17.68
N ILE A 413 -13.52 6.01 18.30
CA ILE A 413 -14.86 6.40 17.86
C ILE A 413 -14.75 7.76 17.17
N LEU A 414 -15.14 7.86 15.90
CA LEU A 414 -15.27 9.14 15.22
C LEU A 414 -16.59 9.81 15.62
N LEU A 415 -16.53 11.10 15.93
CA LEU A 415 -17.67 11.88 16.40
C LEU A 415 -18.39 12.59 15.23
N PRO A 416 -19.71 12.79 15.30
CA PRO A 416 -20.42 13.56 14.26
C PRO A 416 -19.94 15.02 14.21
N PRO A 417 -19.88 15.64 13.02
CA PRO A 417 -20.27 15.08 11.71
C PRO A 417 -19.16 14.28 10.99
N TYR A 418 -18.06 13.99 11.67
CA TYR A 418 -16.83 13.41 11.13
C TYR A 418 -16.86 11.87 11.05
N ASP A 419 -17.90 11.23 11.59
CA ASP A 419 -18.15 9.79 11.54
C ASP A 419 -18.47 9.25 10.12
N LYS A 420 -18.78 10.15 9.19
CA LYS A 420 -19.06 9.81 7.80
C LYS A 420 -17.86 10.11 6.93
N ALA A 421 -16.98 9.12 6.88
CA ALA A 421 -15.87 8.91 5.93
C ALA A 421 -15.25 10.10 5.19
N PHE A 422 -13.98 10.03 4.91
CA PHE A 422 -13.13 10.74 3.93
C PHE A 422 -13.31 12.26 3.72
N SER A 423 -14.49 12.84 3.93
CA SER A 423 -14.74 14.28 3.74
C SER A 423 -14.01 15.16 4.75
N TYR A 424 -13.68 14.63 5.91
CA TYR A 424 -12.97 15.39 6.94
C TYR A 424 -11.46 15.50 6.68
N GLN A 425 -10.87 14.60 5.89
CA GLN A 425 -9.42 14.61 5.62
C GLN A 425 -8.94 15.93 5.05
N ASN A 426 -9.73 16.56 4.18
CA ASN A 426 -9.39 17.86 3.62
C ASN A 426 -9.55 18.98 4.64
N THR A 427 -10.58 18.90 5.48
CA THR A 427 -10.94 19.93 6.45
C THR A 427 -10.03 19.88 7.67
N ILE A 428 -9.69 18.68 8.13
CA ILE A 428 -8.86 18.45 9.31
C ILE A 428 -7.38 18.37 8.95
N GLY A 429 -7.05 17.89 7.72
CA GLY A 429 -5.67 17.72 7.28
C GLY A 429 -5.00 16.47 7.84
N THR A 430 -5.79 15.43 8.16
CA THR A 430 -5.24 14.14 8.57
C THR A 430 -4.47 13.51 7.39
N GLY A 431 -3.39 12.81 7.67
CA GLY A 431 -2.55 12.20 6.64
C GLY A 431 -1.32 13.03 6.29
N LEU A 432 -0.99 14.04 7.09
CA LEU A 432 0.30 14.73 7.01
C LEU A 432 1.47 13.78 7.29
N GLY A 433 1.25 12.70 8.05
CA GLY A 433 2.27 11.70 8.32
C GLY A 433 2.64 10.92 7.07
N MET A 434 3.92 10.76 6.82
CA MET A 434 4.43 9.89 5.75
C MET A 434 4.57 8.44 6.22
N THR A 435 4.72 8.20 7.51
CA THR A 435 4.59 6.88 8.14
C THR A 435 3.22 6.75 8.79
N VAL A 436 2.79 5.53 9.02
CA VAL A 436 1.60 5.29 9.85
C VAL A 436 2.04 5.45 11.30
N PRO A 437 1.35 6.26 12.11
CA PRO A 437 1.60 6.32 13.55
C PRO A 437 1.56 4.92 14.15
N LEU A 438 2.38 4.65 15.15
CA LEU A 438 2.40 3.39 15.90
C LEU A 438 1.12 3.27 16.74
N MET A 439 0.01 3.05 16.05
CA MET A 439 -1.30 2.83 16.65
C MET A 439 -1.48 1.34 16.96
N PRO A 440 -2.26 1.00 17.97
CA PRO A 440 -2.69 -0.37 18.19
C PRO A 440 -3.33 -0.96 16.93
N THR A 441 -3.19 -2.28 16.74
CA THR A 441 -3.76 -2.99 15.59
C THR A 441 -5.28 -2.84 15.60
N GLU A 442 -5.81 -2.22 14.56
CA GLU A 442 -7.26 -1.99 14.41
C GLU A 442 -8.03 -3.32 14.25
N ARG A 443 -9.32 -3.32 14.61
CA ARG A 443 -10.20 -4.50 14.48
C ARG A 443 -10.20 -5.06 13.06
N ARG A 444 -10.13 -4.21 12.07
CA ARG A 444 -10.03 -4.58 10.64
C ARG A 444 -8.82 -5.47 10.36
N GLU A 445 -7.68 -5.15 10.92
CA GLU A 445 -6.43 -5.91 10.74
C GLU A 445 -6.49 -7.22 11.52
N LYS A 446 -7.04 -7.21 12.74
CA LYS A 446 -7.30 -8.42 13.52
C LYS A 446 -8.23 -9.38 12.75
N TRP A 447 -9.28 -8.85 12.12
CA TRP A 447 -10.17 -9.63 11.26
C TRP A 447 -9.42 -10.19 10.03
N ALA A 448 -8.60 -9.38 9.34
CA ALA A 448 -7.81 -9.84 8.20
C ALA A 448 -6.87 -11.00 8.55
N ALA A 449 -6.27 -10.98 9.75
CA ALA A 449 -5.46 -12.09 10.26
C ALA A 449 -6.28 -13.37 10.45
N THR A 450 -7.56 -13.29 10.85
CA THR A 450 -8.44 -14.48 10.94
C THR A 450 -8.69 -15.13 9.59
N LEU A 451 -8.53 -14.40 8.49
CA LEU A 451 -8.61 -14.91 7.12
C LEU A 451 -7.28 -15.50 6.62
N GLY A 452 -6.22 -15.47 7.44
CA GLY A 452 -4.87 -15.94 7.07
C GLY A 452 -4.23 -15.09 5.97
N LEU A 453 -4.55 -13.80 5.91
CA LEU A 453 -3.99 -12.89 4.90
C LEU A 453 -2.54 -12.47 5.22
N ASP A 454 -2.10 -12.70 6.44
CA ASP A 454 -0.73 -12.56 6.93
C ASP A 454 0.21 -13.71 6.49
N GLN A 455 -0.35 -14.73 5.81
CA GLN A 455 0.37 -15.92 5.35
C GLN A 455 0.42 -15.98 3.83
N ASP A 456 1.37 -16.78 3.32
CA ASP A 456 1.49 -17.08 1.88
C ASP A 456 1.66 -15.83 0.97
N GLY A 457 2.18 -14.72 1.51
CA GLY A 457 2.57 -13.55 0.74
C GLY A 457 3.91 -13.78 0.03
N ILE A 458 3.98 -13.48 -1.28
CA ILE A 458 5.23 -13.48 -2.04
C ILE A 458 5.71 -12.03 -2.16
N TYR A 459 6.84 -11.76 -1.51
CA TYR A 459 7.46 -10.44 -1.44
C TYR A 459 8.68 -10.37 -2.34
N ASN A 460 9.07 -9.16 -2.74
CA ASN A 460 10.31 -8.97 -3.48
C ASN A 460 11.50 -8.95 -2.51
N THR A 461 12.43 -9.89 -2.67
CA THR A 461 13.60 -9.98 -1.79
C THR A 461 14.64 -8.90 -2.09
N LEU A 462 14.72 -8.41 -3.33
CA LEU A 462 15.56 -7.25 -3.66
C LEU A 462 14.79 -5.95 -3.40
N THR A 463 15.21 -5.22 -2.39
CA THR A 463 14.52 -4.04 -1.89
C THR A 463 15.29 -2.74 -2.10
N VAL A 464 16.42 -2.84 -2.81
CA VAL A 464 17.24 -1.70 -3.22
C VAL A 464 17.25 -1.56 -4.74
N ALA A 465 17.50 -0.35 -5.20
CA ALA A 465 17.75 -0.10 -6.60
C ALA A 465 19.25 -0.21 -6.88
N THR A 466 19.63 -1.16 -7.73
CA THR A 466 21.00 -1.23 -8.24
C THR A 466 21.15 -0.39 -9.53
N PRO A 467 22.35 0.11 -9.85
CA PRO A 467 22.57 0.90 -11.05
C PRO A 467 22.07 0.22 -12.32
N SER A 468 22.30 -1.08 -12.46
CA SER A 468 21.84 -1.87 -13.61
C SER A 468 20.33 -2.03 -13.62
N LEU A 469 19.69 -2.21 -12.47
CA LEU A 469 18.23 -2.32 -12.38
C LEU A 469 17.57 -1.01 -12.84
N ILE A 470 18.12 0.13 -12.47
CA ILE A 470 17.63 1.44 -12.93
C ILE A 470 17.80 1.58 -14.45
N LYS A 471 18.97 1.23 -14.96
CA LYS A 471 19.31 1.39 -16.37
C LYS A 471 18.50 0.47 -17.28
N TYR A 472 18.38 -0.80 -16.92
CA TYR A 472 17.81 -1.83 -17.78
C TYR A 472 16.40 -2.28 -17.37
N GLY A 473 16.01 -2.05 -16.10
CA GLY A 473 14.75 -2.55 -15.53
C GLY A 473 13.51 -2.25 -16.36
N PRO A 474 13.27 -1.00 -16.80
CA PRO A 474 12.08 -0.67 -17.60
C PRO A 474 11.99 -1.48 -18.89
N GLU A 475 13.12 -1.67 -19.60
CA GLU A 475 13.14 -2.45 -20.85
C GLU A 475 13.02 -3.95 -20.58
N LEU A 476 13.64 -4.45 -19.52
CA LEU A 476 13.52 -5.85 -19.09
C LEU A 476 12.09 -6.21 -18.68
N ILE A 477 11.37 -5.30 -18.03
CA ILE A 477 9.95 -5.48 -17.68
C ILE A 477 9.10 -5.57 -18.94
N LYS A 478 9.31 -4.70 -19.91
CA LYS A 478 8.61 -4.75 -21.22
C LYS A 478 8.89 -6.06 -21.95
N LEU A 479 10.16 -6.47 -22.01
CA LEU A 479 10.56 -7.73 -22.65
C LEU A 479 9.90 -8.93 -21.98
N LYS A 480 9.90 -8.98 -20.63
CA LYS A 480 9.20 -9.99 -19.84
C LYS A 480 7.71 -10.02 -20.18
N ASN A 481 7.02 -8.88 -20.07
CA ASN A 481 5.58 -8.83 -20.30
C ASN A 481 5.23 -9.25 -21.73
N LYS A 482 5.98 -8.78 -22.74
CA LYS A 482 5.79 -9.17 -24.13
C LYS A 482 5.92 -10.68 -24.32
N ALA A 483 6.99 -11.29 -23.80
CA ALA A 483 7.24 -12.72 -23.96
C ALA A 483 6.15 -13.57 -23.29
N TYR A 484 5.76 -13.20 -22.07
CA TYR A 484 4.71 -13.92 -21.34
C TYR A 484 3.34 -13.80 -22.02
N ILE A 485 2.98 -12.61 -22.48
CA ILE A 485 1.73 -12.40 -23.23
C ILE A 485 1.74 -13.20 -24.52
N SER A 486 2.82 -13.13 -25.33
CA SER A 486 2.89 -13.84 -26.60
C SER A 486 2.78 -15.36 -26.44
N ILE A 487 3.40 -15.95 -25.40
CA ILE A 487 3.25 -17.39 -25.11
C ILE A 487 1.83 -17.70 -24.63
N LEU A 488 1.26 -16.86 -23.79
CA LEU A 488 -0.08 -17.05 -23.23
C LEU A 488 -1.15 -16.99 -24.34
N THR A 489 -1.00 -16.10 -25.33
CA THR A 489 -1.93 -15.92 -26.45
C THR A 489 -1.68 -16.84 -27.63
N ASP A 490 -0.70 -17.75 -27.54
CA ASP A 490 -0.25 -18.63 -28.65
C ASP A 490 0.35 -17.88 -29.86
N ASP A 491 0.73 -16.62 -29.73
CA ASP A 491 1.50 -15.89 -30.75
C ASP A 491 2.94 -16.43 -30.86
N GLU A 492 3.45 -16.95 -29.77
CA GLU A 492 4.74 -17.67 -29.70
C GLU A 492 4.55 -19.03 -29.03
N PRO A 493 5.27 -20.08 -29.46
CA PRO A 493 5.21 -21.39 -28.82
C PRO A 493 5.86 -21.38 -27.44
N LEU A 494 5.50 -22.36 -26.58
CA LEU A 494 6.05 -22.47 -25.23
C LEU A 494 7.58 -22.53 -25.19
N GLU A 495 8.20 -23.09 -26.22
CA GLU A 495 9.67 -23.18 -26.38
C GLU A 495 10.33 -21.81 -26.54
N TYR A 496 9.58 -20.77 -26.92
CA TYR A 496 10.09 -19.40 -26.95
C TYR A 496 10.57 -18.91 -25.59
N PHE A 497 10.10 -19.55 -24.50
CA PHE A 497 10.56 -19.22 -23.15
C PHE A 497 12.08 -19.25 -22.99
N GLU A 498 12.77 -20.25 -23.55
CA GLU A 498 14.25 -20.33 -23.51
C GLU A 498 14.91 -19.21 -24.32
N THR A 499 14.30 -18.83 -25.42
CA THR A 499 14.77 -17.69 -26.23
C THR A 499 14.60 -16.40 -25.45
N PHE A 500 13.45 -16.19 -24.87
CA PHE A 500 13.17 -15.05 -23.98
C PHE A 500 14.19 -14.94 -22.83
N VAL A 501 14.48 -16.03 -22.13
CA VAL A 501 15.47 -16.01 -21.03
C VAL A 501 16.85 -15.55 -21.54
N LYS A 502 17.30 -16.02 -22.71
CA LYS A 502 18.58 -15.61 -23.33
C LYS A 502 18.57 -14.13 -23.73
N GLU A 503 17.49 -13.69 -24.37
CA GLU A 503 17.30 -12.29 -24.75
C GLU A 503 17.30 -11.37 -23.52
N PHE A 504 16.56 -11.74 -22.47
CA PHE A 504 16.50 -11.01 -21.21
C PHE A 504 17.89 -10.87 -20.57
N MET A 505 18.64 -11.97 -20.47
CA MET A 505 20.00 -11.94 -19.90
C MET A 505 20.94 -11.08 -20.71
N THR A 506 20.84 -11.11 -22.04
CA THR A 506 21.65 -10.30 -22.97
C THR A 506 21.29 -8.82 -22.94
N ALA A 507 20.01 -8.49 -22.73
CA ALA A 507 19.50 -7.11 -22.68
C ALA A 507 19.88 -6.35 -21.38
N GLY A 508 20.66 -6.96 -20.50
CA GLY A 508 21.11 -6.38 -19.24
C GLY A 508 20.72 -7.18 -18.01
N GLY A 509 19.89 -8.22 -18.16
CA GLY A 509 19.44 -9.06 -17.06
C GLY A 509 20.58 -9.75 -16.31
N ALA A 510 21.64 -10.14 -17.01
CA ALA A 510 22.84 -10.73 -16.39
C ALA A 510 23.50 -9.75 -15.41
N GLN A 511 23.62 -8.48 -15.79
CA GLN A 511 24.23 -7.44 -14.97
C GLN A 511 23.34 -7.08 -13.77
N VAL A 512 22.02 -6.96 -14.01
CA VAL A 512 21.03 -6.74 -12.94
C VAL A 512 21.09 -7.87 -11.91
N LEU A 513 21.12 -9.12 -12.34
CA LEU A 513 21.19 -10.26 -11.44
C LEU A 513 22.53 -10.34 -10.69
N GLN A 514 23.64 -9.97 -11.31
CA GLN A 514 24.95 -9.91 -10.66
C GLN A 514 24.94 -8.89 -9.53
N GLU A 515 24.55 -7.64 -9.81
CA GLU A 515 24.50 -6.57 -8.80
C GLU A 515 23.51 -6.88 -7.66
N ALA A 516 22.36 -7.51 -7.98
CA ALA A 516 21.41 -7.97 -6.97
C ALA A 516 22.04 -9.01 -6.03
N ASN A 517 22.84 -9.95 -6.57
CA ASN A 517 23.52 -10.96 -5.78
C ASN A 517 24.71 -10.40 -4.99
N ASP A 518 25.40 -9.41 -5.51
CA ASP A 518 26.47 -8.70 -4.80
C ASP A 518 25.88 -8.00 -3.55
N TRP A 519 24.73 -7.33 -3.71
CA TRP A 519 24.00 -6.74 -2.59
C TRP A 519 23.52 -7.82 -1.60
N TYR A 520 22.90 -8.90 -2.09
CA TYR A 520 22.34 -9.95 -1.26
C TYR A 520 23.42 -10.63 -0.40
N SER A 521 24.58 -10.91 -0.97
CA SER A 521 25.72 -11.52 -0.25
C SER A 521 26.23 -10.68 0.93
N GLN A 522 26.04 -9.36 0.87
CA GLN A 522 26.43 -8.43 1.92
C GLN A 522 25.37 -8.26 3.02
N HIS A 523 24.11 -8.58 2.74
CA HIS A 523 22.95 -8.28 3.59
C HIS A 523 22.22 -9.53 4.11
N ALA A 524 22.23 -10.65 3.38
CA ALA A 524 21.56 -11.89 3.77
C ALA A 524 22.36 -12.75 4.77
N ALA A 525 23.57 -12.37 5.11
CA ALA A 525 24.45 -13.09 6.04
C ALA A 525 24.39 -12.57 7.49
N LYS A 526 23.40 -11.78 7.81
CA LYS A 526 23.13 -11.27 9.16
C LYS A 526 21.78 -11.77 9.63
#